data_aa37e332b467f8609acce16cc6ac7c14
#
_entry.id   aa37e332b467f8609acce16cc6ac7c14
#
_cell.length_a   1.000
_cell.length_b   1.000
_cell.length_c   1.000
_cell.angle_alpha   90.00
_cell.angle_beta   90.00
_cell.angle_gamma   90.00
#
_symmetry.space_group_name_H-M   'P 1'
#
loop_
_entity.id
_entity.type
_entity.pdbx_description
1 polymer ?
#
loop_
_entity_poly.entity_id
_entity_poly.type
_entity_poly.pdbx_seq_one_letter_code
_entity_poly.pdbx_strand_id
1 'polypeptide(L)'
;MRPRLLGYLRHNVPTQEDAEDVLGETLIAAVRALKDFDGKASLATFIFSLAYRKIADFWRRRQDTVTLVEHQRSPLGVSSRAVEFAEMLDQLPELSKQVLILRYHVGLSVGEIAQVIDRSYKGTESLLSRARQQLRDVMDETGFEHE
;
A
#
# COMPACT_ATOMS: atom_id res chain seq x y z
N MET A 1 10.56 -7.12 9.15
CA MET A 1 10.35 -6.12 8.09
C MET A 1 9.94 -6.71 6.75
N ARG A 2 10.62 -7.74 6.30
CA ARG A 2 10.34 -8.32 4.99
C ARG A 2 8.90 -8.84 4.83
N PRO A 3 8.31 -9.53 5.82
CA PRO A 3 6.90 -9.96 5.71
C PRO A 3 5.91 -8.81 5.63
N ARG A 4 6.16 -7.71 6.35
CA ARG A 4 5.30 -6.53 6.33
C ARG A 4 5.40 -5.84 4.97
N LEU A 5 6.60 -5.72 4.44
CA LEU A 5 6.82 -5.11 3.13
C LEU A 5 6.15 -5.94 2.03
N LEU A 6 6.33 -7.25 2.04
CA LEU A 6 5.70 -8.11 1.04
C LEU A 6 4.17 -8.04 1.14
N GLY A 7 3.61 -8.02 2.35
CA GLY A 7 2.18 -7.86 2.56
C GLY A 7 1.65 -6.55 2.00
N TYR A 8 2.38 -5.45 2.23
CA TYR A 8 2.05 -4.16 1.66
C TYR A 8 2.01 -4.21 0.12
N LEU A 9 3.03 -4.83 -0.48
CA LEU A 9 3.11 -4.95 -1.93
C LEU A 9 1.97 -5.80 -2.49
N ARG A 10 1.62 -6.90 -1.80
CA ARG A 10 0.52 -7.77 -2.23
C ARG A 10 -0.82 -7.03 -2.30
N HIS A 11 -1.04 -6.06 -1.42
CA HIS A 11 -2.25 -5.25 -1.46
C HIS A 11 -2.29 -4.30 -2.65
N ASN A 12 -1.14 -4.06 -3.29
CA ASN A 12 -1.00 -2.99 -4.27
C ASN A 12 -0.70 -3.46 -5.68
N VAL A 13 -0.41 -4.75 -5.88
CA VAL A 13 -0.15 -5.29 -7.22
C VAL A 13 -0.99 -6.57 -7.41
N PRO A 14 -1.26 -6.95 -8.67
CA PRO A 14 -2.25 -8.00 -8.95
C PRO A 14 -1.85 -9.41 -8.56
N THR A 15 -0.57 -9.77 -8.68
CA THR A 15 -0.13 -11.14 -8.48
C THR A 15 1.00 -11.24 -7.48
N GLN A 16 1.19 -12.44 -6.92
CA GLN A 16 2.31 -12.74 -6.04
C GLN A 16 3.65 -12.51 -6.75
N GLU A 17 3.74 -12.90 -8.01
CA GLU A 17 4.94 -12.70 -8.80
C GLU A 17 5.27 -11.22 -8.96
N ASP A 18 4.26 -10.40 -9.24
CA ASP A 18 4.43 -8.94 -9.32
C ASP A 18 4.93 -8.38 -7.99
N ALA A 19 4.35 -8.84 -6.87
CA ALA A 19 4.76 -8.39 -5.55
C ALA A 19 6.23 -8.72 -5.27
N GLU A 20 6.67 -9.92 -5.65
CA GLU A 20 8.06 -10.32 -5.47
C GLU A 20 9.01 -9.52 -6.36
N ASP A 21 8.59 -9.22 -7.59
CA ASP A 21 9.38 -8.38 -8.51
C ASP A 21 9.55 -6.98 -7.95
N VAL A 22 8.47 -6.37 -7.47
CA VAL A 22 8.53 -5.02 -6.89
C VAL A 22 9.33 -5.04 -5.60
N LEU A 23 9.23 -6.11 -4.81
CA LEU A 23 10.05 -6.27 -3.61
C LEU A 23 11.54 -6.26 -3.96
N GLY A 24 11.93 -7.03 -4.98
CA GLY A 24 13.32 -7.06 -5.44
C GLY A 24 13.81 -5.69 -5.88
N GLU A 25 13.01 -4.98 -6.68
CA GLU A 25 13.35 -3.62 -7.14
C GLU A 25 13.47 -2.65 -5.97
N THR A 26 12.57 -2.76 -4.98
CA THR A 26 12.60 -1.92 -3.80
C THR A 26 13.87 -2.13 -2.98
N LEU A 27 14.23 -3.40 -2.77
CA LEU A 27 15.43 -3.73 -2.00
C LEU A 27 16.70 -3.29 -2.72
N ILE A 28 16.77 -3.42 -4.03
CA ILE A 28 17.90 -2.93 -4.81
C ILE A 28 18.01 -1.41 -4.69
N ALA A 29 16.88 -0.71 -4.83
CA ALA A 29 16.85 0.74 -4.68
C ALA A 29 17.27 1.17 -3.27
N ALA A 30 16.85 0.42 -2.25
CA ALA A 30 17.23 0.69 -0.86
C ALA A 30 18.73 0.57 -0.65
N VAL A 31 19.33 -0.49 -1.19
CA VAL A 31 20.79 -0.71 -1.08
C VAL A 31 21.55 0.43 -1.76
N ARG A 32 21.11 0.82 -2.97
CA ARG A 32 21.76 1.89 -3.72
C ARG A 32 21.64 3.26 -3.02
N ALA A 33 20.51 3.50 -2.38
CA ALA A 33 20.24 4.79 -1.74
C ALA A 33 20.71 4.84 -0.30
N LEU A 34 21.16 3.73 0.27
CA LEU A 34 21.53 3.65 1.68
C LEU A 34 22.65 4.62 2.05
N LYS A 35 23.60 4.82 1.17
CA LYS A 35 24.71 5.76 1.39
C LYS A 35 24.24 7.21 1.55
N ASP A 36 23.11 7.54 0.96
CA ASP A 36 22.53 8.89 1.04
C ASP A 36 21.47 9.00 2.14
N PHE A 37 21.27 7.93 2.89
CA PHE A 37 20.31 7.90 3.99
C PHE A 37 20.84 8.72 5.16
N ASP A 38 20.12 9.78 5.51
CA ASP A 38 20.57 10.74 6.51
C ASP A 38 20.11 10.45 7.94
N GLY A 39 19.35 9.39 8.13
CA GLY A 39 18.85 9.00 9.44
C GLY A 39 17.69 9.82 9.98
N LYS A 40 17.17 10.78 9.23
CA LYS A 40 16.05 11.62 9.68
C LYS A 40 14.75 10.84 9.81
N ALA A 41 14.57 9.81 9.00
CA ALA A 41 13.46 8.90 9.09
C ALA A 41 13.97 7.55 9.57
N SER A 42 13.09 6.69 10.09
CA SER A 42 13.48 5.32 10.41
C SER A 42 13.82 4.58 9.12
N LEU A 43 14.64 3.54 9.23
CA LEU A 43 14.97 2.70 8.07
C LEU A 43 13.70 2.10 7.46
N ALA A 44 12.75 1.68 8.30
CA ALA A 44 11.48 1.15 7.83
C ALA A 44 10.72 2.17 7.00
N THR A 45 10.59 3.41 7.49
CA THR A 45 9.91 4.48 6.77
C THR A 45 10.60 4.76 5.43
N PHE A 46 11.93 4.76 5.43
CA PHE A 46 12.70 4.94 4.20
C PHE A 46 12.38 3.86 3.16
N ILE A 47 12.38 2.61 3.60
CA ILE A 47 12.09 1.47 2.70
C ILE A 47 10.64 1.54 2.18
N PHE A 48 9.67 1.85 3.05
CA PHE A 48 8.28 1.96 2.61
C PHE A 48 8.07 3.16 1.67
N SER A 49 8.84 4.23 1.82
CA SER A 49 8.83 5.35 0.86
C SER A 49 9.28 4.89 -0.52
N LEU A 50 10.33 4.07 -0.57
CA LEU A 50 10.80 3.51 -1.84
C LEU A 50 9.77 2.56 -2.44
N ALA A 51 9.16 1.71 -1.61
CA ALA A 51 8.13 0.77 -2.06
C ALA A 51 6.93 1.51 -2.65
N TYR A 52 6.50 2.58 -1.99
CA TYR A 52 5.39 3.40 -2.46
C TYR A 52 5.66 3.95 -3.87
N ARG A 53 6.88 4.45 -4.09
CA ARG A 53 7.28 4.94 -5.42
C ARG A 53 7.36 3.82 -6.45
N LYS A 54 7.85 2.66 -6.05
CA LYS A 54 7.95 1.51 -6.97
C LYS A 54 6.59 0.97 -7.37
N ILE A 55 5.61 1.03 -6.47
CA ILE A 55 4.23 0.69 -6.80
C ILE A 55 3.69 1.65 -7.85
N ALA A 56 3.93 2.95 -7.69
CA ALA A 56 3.51 3.95 -8.67
C ALA A 56 4.16 3.70 -10.02
N ASP A 57 5.46 3.37 -10.04
CA ASP A 57 6.19 3.04 -11.26
C ASP A 57 5.61 1.79 -11.94
N PHE A 58 5.27 0.77 -11.14
CA PHE A 58 4.69 -0.46 -11.64
C PHE A 58 3.39 -0.18 -12.40
N TRP A 59 2.49 0.60 -11.81
CA TRP A 59 1.20 0.89 -12.44
C TRP A 59 1.36 1.81 -13.65
N ARG A 60 2.31 2.72 -13.62
CA ARG A 60 2.59 3.59 -14.76
C ARG A 60 3.06 2.78 -15.96
N ARG A 61 3.99 1.84 -15.76
CA ARG A 61 4.48 0.97 -16.82
C ARG A 61 3.38 0.09 -17.38
N ARG A 62 2.48 -0.34 -16.52
CA ARG A 62 1.38 -1.21 -16.89
C ARG A 62 0.32 -0.49 -17.73
N GLN A 63 0.12 0.79 -17.48
CA GLN A 63 -0.79 1.61 -18.29
C GLN A 63 -0.25 1.81 -19.71
N ASP A 64 1.06 1.85 -19.86
CA ASP A 64 1.71 2.01 -21.17
C ASP A 64 1.62 0.73 -22.00
N THR A 65 1.48 -0.42 -21.36
CA THR A 65 1.27 -1.68 -22.05
C THR A 65 -0.22 -2.03 -21.92
N VAL A 66 -0.95 -1.93 -23.02
CA VAL A 66 -2.37 -2.29 -23.01
C VAL A 66 -2.48 -3.79 -22.90
N THR A 67 -2.45 -4.30 -21.70
CA THR A 67 -2.73 -5.70 -21.46
C THR A 67 -4.05 -5.80 -20.72
N LEU A 68 -4.99 -6.47 -21.34
CA LEU A 68 -6.25 -6.87 -20.73
C LEU A 68 -5.96 -8.02 -19.76
N VAL A 69 -5.24 -7.71 -18.69
CA VAL A 69 -5.04 -8.72 -17.65
C VAL A 69 -6.03 -8.40 -16.55
N GLU A 70 -6.99 -9.28 -16.37
CA GLU A 70 -7.89 -9.19 -15.25
C GLU A 70 -7.09 -9.32 -13.96
N HIS A 71 -7.39 -8.45 -13.01
CA HIS A 71 -6.80 -8.51 -11.70
C HIS A 71 -7.32 -9.74 -10.97
N GLN A 72 -6.59 -10.82 -11.08
CA GLN A 72 -6.92 -11.98 -10.28
C GLN A 72 -5.97 -12.02 -9.09
N ARG A 73 -6.48 -11.59 -7.96
CA ARG A 73 -5.77 -11.84 -6.71
C ARG A 73 -5.89 -13.32 -6.42
N SER A 74 -4.74 -13.96 -6.30
CA SER A 74 -4.72 -15.34 -5.88
C SER A 74 -5.15 -15.43 -4.42
N PRO A 75 -6.21 -16.16 -4.08
CA PRO A 75 -6.70 -16.25 -2.71
C PRO A 75 -5.92 -17.25 -1.85
N LEU A 76 -4.77 -17.70 -2.30
CA LEU A 76 -4.01 -18.74 -1.60
C LEU A 76 -3.63 -18.29 -0.19
N GLY A 77 -4.14 -19.00 0.80
CA GLY A 77 -3.84 -18.77 2.19
C GLY A 77 -4.59 -17.61 2.83
N VAL A 78 -5.56 -17.03 2.14
CA VAL A 78 -6.31 -15.87 2.63
C VAL A 78 -7.77 -16.27 2.82
N SER A 79 -8.37 -15.90 3.96
CA SER A 79 -9.77 -16.17 4.22
C SER A 79 -10.65 -15.37 3.26
N SER A 80 -11.87 -15.85 3.00
CA SER A 80 -12.81 -15.13 2.13
C SER A 80 -13.14 -13.75 2.71
N ARG A 81 -13.14 -13.61 4.03
CA ARG A 81 -13.39 -12.32 4.71
C ARG A 81 -12.26 -11.34 4.41
N ALA A 82 -11.00 -11.80 4.42
CA ALA A 82 -9.87 -10.96 4.07
C ALA A 82 -9.91 -10.54 2.60
N VAL A 83 -10.36 -11.41 1.70
CA VAL A 83 -10.55 -11.08 0.29
C VAL A 83 -11.63 -10.02 0.13
N GLU A 84 -12.76 -10.16 0.84
CA GLU A 84 -13.84 -9.17 0.83
C GLU A 84 -13.35 -7.81 1.30
N PHE A 85 -12.55 -7.79 2.36
CA PHE A 85 -12.01 -6.54 2.88
C PHE A 85 -11.05 -5.89 1.87
N ALA A 86 -10.21 -6.69 1.22
CA ALA A 86 -9.31 -6.20 0.19
C ALA A 86 -10.08 -5.61 -0.99
N GLU A 87 -11.18 -6.25 -1.38
CA GLU A 87 -12.04 -5.75 -2.45
C GLU A 87 -12.69 -4.41 -2.07
N MET A 88 -13.09 -4.25 -0.80
CA MET A 88 -13.63 -2.97 -0.34
C MET A 88 -12.57 -1.87 -0.39
N LEU A 89 -11.34 -2.18 0.01
CA LEU A 89 -10.24 -1.22 -0.08
C LEU A 89 -10.00 -0.79 -1.53
N ASP A 90 -10.15 -1.70 -2.47
CA ASP A 90 -9.96 -1.40 -3.89
C ASP A 90 -11.02 -0.45 -4.46
N GLN A 91 -12.16 -0.31 -3.77
CA GLN A 91 -13.21 0.65 -4.17
C GLN A 91 -12.89 2.08 -3.75
N LEU A 92 -11.90 2.27 -2.88
CA LEU A 92 -11.54 3.59 -2.38
C LEU A 92 -10.60 4.30 -3.36
N PRO A 93 -10.55 5.64 -3.29
CA PRO A 93 -9.51 6.36 -4.01
C PRO A 93 -8.14 5.83 -3.63
N GLU A 94 -7.21 5.82 -4.58
CA GLU A 94 -5.91 5.16 -4.40
C GLU A 94 -5.16 5.67 -3.17
N LEU A 95 -5.13 6.98 -2.98
CA LEU A 95 -4.41 7.56 -1.84
C LEU A 95 -5.07 7.19 -0.50
N SER A 96 -6.40 7.13 -0.46
CA SER A 96 -7.13 6.69 0.74
C SER A 96 -6.79 5.25 1.09
N LYS A 97 -6.77 4.37 0.09
CA LYS A 97 -6.38 2.97 0.25
C LYS A 97 -4.97 2.88 0.81
N GLN A 98 -4.02 3.64 0.26
CA GLN A 98 -2.64 3.60 0.70
C GLN A 98 -2.47 3.99 2.16
N VAL A 99 -3.09 5.09 2.59
CA VAL A 99 -2.91 5.53 3.98
C VAL A 99 -3.54 4.55 4.97
N LEU A 100 -4.64 3.90 4.59
CA LEU A 100 -5.25 2.89 5.45
C LEU A 100 -4.37 1.66 5.58
N ILE A 101 -3.80 1.18 4.49
CA ILE A 101 -2.91 0.04 4.52
C ILE A 101 -1.65 0.35 5.34
N LEU A 102 -1.05 1.51 5.11
CA LEU A 102 0.15 1.91 5.84
C LEU A 102 -0.11 2.06 7.33
N ARG A 103 -1.28 2.58 7.70
CA ARG A 103 -1.63 2.78 9.11
C ARG A 103 -1.97 1.47 9.82
N TYR A 104 -2.85 0.67 9.22
CA TYR A 104 -3.46 -0.45 9.92
C TYR A 104 -2.84 -1.80 9.61
N HIS A 105 -2.34 -2.00 8.41
CA HIS A 105 -1.68 -3.25 8.05
C HIS A 105 -0.18 -3.20 8.36
N VAL A 106 0.48 -2.12 7.97
CA VAL A 106 1.92 -1.95 8.18
C VAL A 106 2.21 -1.45 9.59
N GLY A 107 1.36 -0.59 10.12
CA GLY A 107 1.50 -0.10 11.49
C GLY A 107 2.33 1.18 11.62
N LEU A 108 2.41 1.98 10.57
CA LEU A 108 3.16 3.24 10.62
C LEU A 108 2.38 4.31 11.38
N SER A 109 3.10 5.22 12.01
CA SER A 109 2.49 6.40 12.63
C SER A 109 2.06 7.39 11.55
N VAL A 110 1.21 8.35 11.91
CA VAL A 110 0.78 9.39 10.99
C VAL A 110 1.96 10.16 10.43
N GLY A 111 2.94 10.48 11.28
CA GLY A 111 4.15 11.17 10.84
C GLY A 111 4.98 10.37 9.84
N GLU A 112 5.07 9.07 10.06
CA GLU A 112 5.78 8.18 9.13
C GLU A 112 5.05 8.07 7.80
N ILE A 113 3.72 7.95 7.83
CA ILE A 113 2.92 7.93 6.62
C ILE A 113 3.09 9.23 5.84
N ALA A 114 3.08 10.38 6.53
CA ALA A 114 3.29 11.67 5.90
C ALA A 114 4.61 11.70 5.11
N GLN A 115 5.66 11.11 5.68
CA GLN A 115 6.94 11.00 4.98
C GLN A 115 6.86 10.07 3.78
N VAL A 116 6.17 8.94 3.89
CA VAL A 116 6.03 7.98 2.79
C VAL A 116 5.33 8.60 1.60
N ILE A 117 4.21 9.28 1.83
CA ILE A 117 3.40 9.85 0.74
C ILE A 117 3.80 11.28 0.38
N ASP A 118 4.79 11.83 1.06
CA ASP A 118 5.33 13.19 0.82
C ASP A 118 4.24 14.25 0.96
N ARG A 119 3.59 14.25 2.11
CA ARG A 119 2.56 15.23 2.47
C ARG A 119 2.79 15.72 3.88
N SER A 120 2.14 16.84 4.23
CA SER A 120 2.24 17.37 5.57
C SER A 120 1.57 16.44 6.58
N TYR A 121 1.96 16.56 7.85
CA TYR A 121 1.34 15.81 8.93
C TYR A 121 -0.17 16.07 9.00
N LYS A 122 -0.54 17.35 8.97
CA LYS A 122 -1.93 17.75 9.06
C LYS A 122 -2.76 17.27 7.86
N GLY A 123 -2.17 17.35 6.68
CA GLY A 123 -2.80 16.84 5.46
C GLY A 123 -3.02 15.34 5.53
N THR A 124 -2.05 14.62 6.10
CA THR A 124 -2.12 13.17 6.26
C THR A 124 -3.19 12.79 7.28
N GLU A 125 -3.29 13.53 8.40
CA GLU A 125 -4.36 13.33 9.39
C GLU A 125 -5.73 13.47 8.76
N SER A 126 -5.92 14.55 8.00
CA SER A 126 -7.20 14.82 7.32
C SER A 126 -7.52 13.73 6.31
N LEU A 127 -6.51 13.28 5.57
CA LEU A 127 -6.66 12.22 4.59
C LEU A 127 -7.06 10.91 5.26
N LEU A 128 -6.43 10.55 6.38
CA LEU A 128 -6.78 9.36 7.13
C LEU A 128 -8.22 9.41 7.64
N SER A 129 -8.64 10.58 8.15
CA SER A 129 -10.00 10.76 8.63
C SER A 129 -11.01 10.53 7.51
N ARG A 130 -10.77 11.12 6.33
CA ARG A 130 -11.63 10.92 5.17
C ARG A 130 -11.60 9.47 4.68
N ALA A 131 -10.42 8.87 4.67
CA ALA A 131 -10.27 7.48 4.23
C ALA A 131 -11.07 6.53 5.13
N ARG A 132 -11.02 6.75 6.43
CA ARG A 132 -11.79 5.94 7.38
C ARG A 132 -13.30 6.09 7.14
N GLN A 133 -13.76 7.31 6.85
CA GLN A 133 -15.17 7.53 6.56
C GLN A 133 -15.58 6.86 5.24
N GLN A 134 -14.74 6.97 4.21
CA GLN A 134 -14.99 6.31 2.93
C GLN A 134 -15.08 4.80 3.10
N LEU A 135 -14.22 4.23 3.93
CA LEU A 135 -14.24 2.79 4.19
C LEU A 135 -15.53 2.40 4.91
N ARG A 136 -15.94 3.16 5.91
CA ARG A 136 -17.21 2.89 6.62
C ARG A 136 -18.39 2.93 5.66
N ASP A 137 -18.40 3.90 4.75
CA ASP A 137 -19.47 4.01 3.76
C ASP A 137 -19.54 2.78 2.84
N VAL A 138 -18.40 2.29 2.39
CA VAL A 138 -18.33 1.08 1.57
C VAL A 138 -18.78 -0.13 2.38
N MET A 139 -18.36 -0.24 3.63
CA MET A 139 -18.76 -1.34 4.51
C MET A 139 -20.27 -1.36 4.74
N ASP A 140 -20.87 -0.20 4.95
CA ASP A 140 -22.31 -0.09 5.15
C ASP A 140 -23.08 -0.49 3.88
N GLU A 141 -22.59 -0.09 2.72
CA GLU A 141 -23.21 -0.43 1.44
C GLU A 141 -23.17 -1.93 1.16
N THR A 142 -22.09 -2.60 1.57
CA THR A 142 -21.91 -4.03 1.29
C THR A 142 -22.49 -4.91 2.39
N GLY A 143 -22.93 -4.35 3.51
CA GLY A 143 -23.39 -5.10 4.65
C GLY A 143 -22.29 -5.84 5.40
N PHE A 144 -21.04 -5.43 5.22
CA PHE A 144 -19.90 -6.04 5.90
C PHE A 144 -19.96 -5.75 7.40
N GLU A 145 -19.82 -6.80 8.22
CA GLU A 145 -19.89 -6.65 9.68
C GLU A 145 -18.56 -6.21 10.27
N HIS A 146 -18.63 -5.27 11.21
CA HIS A 146 -17.47 -4.70 11.89
C HIS A 146 -17.11 -5.52 13.13
N GLU A 147 -16.48 -6.62 13.00
CA GLU A 147 -16.03 -7.35 14.16
C GLU A 147 -14.55 -7.62 14.15
#